data_8de2e86b7e91337155b3e1fa274778e2
#
_entry.id   8de2e86b7e91337155b3e1fa274778e2
#
_cell.length_a   1.000
_cell.length_b   1.000
_cell.length_c   1.000
_cell.angle_alpha   90.00
_cell.angle_beta   90.00
_cell.angle_gamma   90.00
#
_symmetry.space_group_name_H-M   'P 1'
#
loop_
_entity.id
_entity.type
_entity.pdbx_description
1 polymer ?
#
loop_
_entity_poly.entity_id
_entity_poly.type
_entity_poly.pdbx_seq_one_letter_code
_entity_poly.pdbx_strand_id
1 'polypeptide(L)'
;MTLRLKIERTALFLFVGGISYGLLELLWRGRTHWTMLLLGGVCFLCIGTIRRKGFSLPLRSLLCALIVTALEFLTGCVVNLRLHWAVWDYSANRFQLLGQVCALYSFLWLLLSLPACALAKALDRFCERRFQAFGLRTRFPLFSAMRSRNDGTSSRRASAGVNLRVRATKMR
;
A
#
# COMPACT_ATOMS: atom_id res chain seq x y z
N MET A 1 -20.47 0.66 -1.78
CA MET A 1 -19.61 -0.16 -2.70
C MET A 1 -20.22 -1.54 -2.77
N THR A 2 -20.65 -1.98 -3.95
CA THR A 2 -21.24 -3.31 -4.13
C THR A 2 -20.20 -4.40 -3.85
N LEU A 3 -20.65 -5.57 -3.39
CA LEU A 3 -19.75 -6.72 -3.07
C LEU A 3 -18.89 -7.09 -4.29
N ARG A 4 -19.48 -7.10 -5.48
CA ARG A 4 -18.79 -7.37 -6.75
C ARG A 4 -17.56 -6.47 -6.95
N LEU A 5 -17.69 -5.15 -6.74
CA LEU A 5 -16.60 -4.19 -6.90
C LEU A 5 -15.45 -4.40 -5.89
N LYS A 6 -15.80 -4.84 -4.67
CA LYS A 6 -14.77 -5.20 -3.67
C LYS A 6 -13.99 -6.41 -4.14
N ILE A 7 -14.67 -7.43 -4.65
CA ILE A 7 -14.03 -8.67 -5.15
C ILE A 7 -13.12 -8.36 -6.33
N GLU A 8 -13.60 -7.65 -7.35
CA GLU A 8 -12.82 -7.29 -8.54
C GLU A 8 -11.55 -6.52 -8.17
N ARG A 9 -11.66 -5.56 -7.27
CA ARG A 9 -10.51 -4.80 -6.77
C ARG A 9 -9.53 -5.68 -6.00
N THR A 10 -10.02 -6.53 -5.10
CA THR A 10 -9.18 -7.46 -4.33
C THR A 10 -8.44 -8.41 -5.26
N ALA A 11 -9.12 -9.00 -6.24
CA ALA A 11 -8.52 -9.88 -7.24
C ALA A 11 -7.43 -9.16 -8.04
N LEU A 12 -7.66 -7.91 -8.45
CA LEU A 12 -6.69 -7.12 -9.18
C LEU A 12 -5.44 -6.82 -8.32
N PHE A 13 -5.63 -6.49 -7.05
CA PHE A 13 -4.51 -6.27 -6.11
C PHE A 13 -3.70 -7.55 -5.88
N LEU A 14 -4.37 -8.69 -5.70
CA LEU A 14 -3.71 -10.00 -5.57
C LEU A 14 -2.89 -10.32 -6.82
N PHE A 15 -3.46 -10.14 -7.99
CA PHE A 15 -2.81 -10.43 -9.26
C PHE A 15 -1.59 -9.52 -9.49
N VAL A 16 -1.77 -8.19 -9.41
CA VAL A 16 -0.69 -7.23 -9.62
C VAL A 16 0.42 -7.41 -8.59
N GLY A 17 0.07 -7.60 -7.31
CA GLY A 17 1.04 -7.84 -6.25
C GLY A 17 1.82 -9.13 -6.44
N GLY A 18 1.14 -10.21 -6.81
CA GLY A 18 1.78 -11.50 -7.08
C GLY A 18 2.75 -11.41 -8.25
N ILE A 19 2.33 -10.86 -9.38
CA ILE A 19 3.19 -10.68 -10.56
C ILE A 19 4.39 -9.78 -10.23
N SER A 20 4.17 -8.64 -9.55
CA SER A 20 5.25 -7.73 -9.16
C SER A 20 6.28 -8.41 -8.27
N TYR A 21 5.83 -9.18 -7.29
CA TYR A 21 6.71 -9.93 -6.39
C TYR A 21 7.50 -11.01 -7.14
N GLY A 22 6.82 -11.81 -7.97
CA GLY A 22 7.46 -12.85 -8.77
C GLY A 22 8.49 -12.29 -9.74
N LEU A 23 8.24 -11.13 -10.37
CA LEU A 23 9.21 -10.44 -11.22
C LEU A 23 10.42 -9.96 -10.41
N LEU A 24 10.23 -9.39 -9.23
CA LEU A 24 11.33 -9.02 -8.34
C LEU A 24 12.20 -10.23 -7.98
N GLU A 25 11.59 -11.36 -7.65
CA GLU A 25 12.34 -12.61 -7.37
C GLU A 25 13.12 -13.11 -8.57
N LEU A 26 12.50 -13.13 -9.76
CA LEU A 26 13.17 -13.52 -10.99
C LEU A 26 14.37 -12.64 -11.29
N LEU A 27 14.23 -11.31 -11.14
CA LEU A 27 15.32 -10.36 -11.35
C LEU A 27 16.46 -10.53 -10.33
N TRP A 28 16.11 -10.86 -9.09
CA TRP A 28 17.10 -10.94 -7.99
C TRP A 28 17.75 -12.32 -7.87
N ARG A 29 16.96 -13.38 -8.02
CA ARG A 29 17.37 -14.78 -7.74
C ARG A 29 17.40 -15.67 -8.98
N GLY A 30 16.91 -15.20 -10.13
CA GLY A 30 16.76 -15.96 -11.36
C GLY A 30 15.71 -17.09 -11.31
N ARG A 31 15.02 -17.22 -10.20
CA ARG A 31 13.97 -18.25 -9.97
C ARG A 31 12.88 -17.72 -9.05
N THR A 32 11.67 -18.23 -9.22
CA THR A 32 10.54 -17.98 -8.32
C THR A 32 9.72 -19.24 -8.11
N HIS A 33 8.83 -19.22 -7.13
CA HIS A 33 7.93 -20.31 -6.81
C HIS A 33 6.50 -19.77 -6.73
N TRP A 34 5.49 -20.58 -7.07
CA TRP A 34 4.09 -20.14 -7.08
C TRP A 34 3.61 -19.59 -5.72
N THR A 35 4.14 -20.10 -4.61
CA THR A 35 3.83 -19.60 -3.26
C THR A 35 4.22 -18.14 -3.09
N MET A 36 5.28 -17.68 -3.78
CA MET A 36 5.76 -16.30 -3.73
C MET A 36 4.82 -15.36 -4.49
N LEU A 37 4.16 -15.85 -5.54
CA LEU A 37 3.10 -15.09 -6.23
C LEU A 37 1.90 -14.88 -5.29
N LEU A 38 1.50 -15.89 -4.54
CA LEU A 38 0.42 -15.77 -3.55
C LEU A 38 0.83 -14.83 -2.41
N LEU A 39 2.01 -15.02 -1.85
CA LEU A 39 2.56 -14.17 -0.79
C LEU A 39 2.61 -12.70 -1.23
N GLY A 40 3.16 -12.44 -2.42
CA GLY A 40 3.26 -11.09 -2.98
C GLY A 40 1.90 -10.43 -3.17
N GLY A 41 0.89 -11.18 -3.61
CA GLY A 41 -0.49 -10.72 -3.71
C GLY A 41 -1.06 -10.29 -2.34
N VAL A 42 -0.91 -11.14 -1.32
CA VAL A 42 -1.36 -10.84 0.05
C VAL A 42 -0.61 -9.64 0.63
N CYS A 43 0.72 -9.59 0.49
CA CYS A 43 1.53 -8.45 0.90
C CYS A 43 1.04 -7.14 0.27
N PHE A 44 0.76 -7.16 -1.03
CA PHE A 44 0.31 -5.96 -1.74
C PHE A 44 -1.10 -5.49 -1.32
N LEU A 45 -2.00 -6.42 -0.98
CA LEU A 45 -3.29 -6.09 -0.35
C LEU A 45 -3.11 -5.39 1.00
N CYS A 46 -2.21 -5.90 1.83
CA CYS A 46 -1.88 -5.29 3.13
C CYS A 46 -1.31 -3.88 2.95
N ILE A 47 -0.34 -3.71 2.04
CA ILE A 47 0.25 -2.40 1.68
C ILE A 47 -0.85 -1.42 1.23
N GLY A 48 -1.74 -1.85 0.33
CA GLY A 48 -2.86 -1.04 -0.13
C GLY A 48 -3.80 -0.62 1.01
N THR A 49 -4.00 -1.49 1.99
CA THR A 49 -4.84 -1.21 3.17
C THR A 49 -4.17 -0.21 4.11
N ILE A 50 -2.89 -0.40 4.45
CA ILE A 50 -2.11 0.52 5.29
C ILE A 50 -2.05 1.90 4.65
N ARG A 51 -1.79 1.96 3.33
CA ARG A 51 -1.73 3.22 2.60
C ARG A 51 -3.01 4.05 2.74
N ARG A 52 -4.18 3.40 2.75
CA ARG A 52 -5.49 4.08 2.88
C ARG A 52 -5.77 4.65 4.26
N LYS A 53 -5.08 4.20 5.29
CA LYS A 53 -5.27 4.70 6.67
C LYS A 53 -4.68 6.09 6.92
N GLY A 54 -3.96 6.67 5.96
CA GLY A 54 -3.48 8.06 6.04
C GLY A 54 -2.29 8.28 6.96
N PHE A 55 -1.55 7.25 7.32
CA PHE A 55 -0.32 7.37 8.11
C PHE A 55 0.73 8.27 7.42
N SER A 56 1.60 8.90 8.21
CA SER A 56 2.77 9.63 7.71
C SER A 56 3.67 8.69 6.88
N LEU A 57 4.44 9.24 5.95
CA LEU A 57 5.25 8.44 5.03
C LEU A 57 6.20 7.48 5.75
N PRO A 58 7.01 7.91 6.76
CA PRO A 58 7.93 7.00 7.43
C PRO A 58 7.20 5.89 8.20
N LEU A 59 6.15 6.23 8.94
CA LEU A 59 5.38 5.24 9.69
C LEU A 59 4.70 4.22 8.75
N ARG A 60 4.19 4.68 7.62
CA ARG A 60 3.58 3.82 6.61
C ARG A 60 4.58 2.84 6.02
N SER A 61 5.79 3.32 5.66
CA SER A 61 6.85 2.47 5.13
C SER A 61 7.29 1.42 6.15
N LEU A 62 7.46 1.84 7.40
CA LEU A 62 7.81 0.93 8.50
C LEU A 62 6.74 -0.16 8.70
N LEU A 63 5.47 0.22 8.77
CA LEU A 63 4.36 -0.74 8.92
C LEU A 63 4.26 -1.70 7.74
N CYS A 64 4.48 -1.23 6.51
CA CYS A 64 4.51 -2.08 5.33
C CYS A 64 5.66 -3.10 5.41
N ALA A 65 6.87 -2.64 5.73
CA ALA A 65 8.03 -3.52 5.88
C ALA A 65 7.83 -4.58 6.96
N LEU A 66 7.33 -4.19 8.13
CA LEU A 66 7.05 -5.12 9.23
C LEU A 66 6.02 -6.18 8.84
N ILE A 67 4.93 -5.79 8.16
CA ILE A 67 3.91 -6.75 7.72
C ILE A 67 4.47 -7.70 6.66
N VAL A 68 5.22 -7.20 5.68
CA VAL A 68 5.83 -8.05 4.64
C VAL A 68 6.81 -9.04 5.27
N THR A 69 7.72 -8.57 6.14
CA THR A 69 8.68 -9.44 6.85
C THR A 69 7.96 -10.50 7.69
N ALA A 70 6.89 -10.13 8.39
CA ALA A 70 6.10 -11.09 9.19
C ALA A 70 5.42 -12.16 8.29
N LEU A 71 4.84 -11.75 7.17
CA LEU A 71 4.21 -12.67 6.21
C LEU A 71 5.25 -13.59 5.55
N GLU A 72 6.44 -13.07 5.19
CA GLU A 72 7.56 -13.90 4.70
C GLU A 72 7.98 -14.92 5.74
N PHE A 73 8.17 -14.48 6.99
CA PHE A 73 8.54 -15.39 8.08
C PHE A 73 7.51 -16.51 8.25
N LEU A 74 6.22 -16.18 8.34
CA LEU A 74 5.16 -17.18 8.50
C LEU A 74 5.10 -18.14 7.31
N THR A 75 5.19 -17.60 6.09
CA THR A 75 5.21 -18.43 4.87
C THR A 75 6.44 -19.34 4.86
N GLY A 76 7.62 -18.80 5.22
CA GLY A 76 8.86 -19.57 5.29
C GLY A 76 8.80 -20.70 6.32
N CYS A 77 8.23 -20.44 7.49
CA CYS A 77 8.01 -21.49 8.48
C CYS A 77 7.14 -22.65 7.93
N VAL A 78 6.14 -22.32 7.11
CA VAL A 78 5.29 -23.35 6.51
C VAL A 78 6.01 -24.04 5.35
N VAL A 79 6.46 -23.30 4.34
CA VAL A 79 6.94 -23.91 3.08
C VAL A 79 8.34 -24.49 3.20
N ASN A 80 9.24 -23.87 3.97
CA ASN A 80 10.63 -24.34 4.10
C ASN A 80 10.84 -25.26 5.29
N LEU A 81 10.33 -24.87 6.50
CA LEU A 81 10.60 -25.68 7.70
C LEU A 81 9.66 -26.86 7.85
N ARG A 82 8.37 -26.68 7.57
CA ARG A 82 7.39 -27.78 7.75
C ARG A 82 7.23 -28.65 6.50
N LEU A 83 7.17 -28.05 5.30
CA LEU A 83 6.98 -28.76 4.05
C LEU A 83 8.30 -29.17 3.37
N HIS A 84 9.44 -28.65 3.85
CA HIS A 84 10.80 -28.91 3.33
C HIS A 84 10.95 -28.62 1.83
N TRP A 85 10.22 -27.60 1.31
CA TRP A 85 10.28 -27.25 -0.12
C TRP A 85 11.52 -26.45 -0.49
N ALA A 86 12.28 -25.92 0.50
CA ALA A 86 13.52 -25.18 0.31
C ALA A 86 13.40 -24.05 -0.75
N VAL A 87 12.26 -23.32 -0.71
CA VAL A 87 11.98 -22.24 -1.66
C VAL A 87 13.01 -21.13 -1.57
N TRP A 88 13.44 -20.77 -0.33
CA TRP A 88 14.55 -19.88 -0.04
C TRP A 88 15.21 -20.23 1.31
N ASP A 89 16.43 -19.75 1.48
CA ASP A 89 17.18 -19.89 2.71
C ASP A 89 18.10 -18.67 2.91
N TYR A 90 17.97 -18.02 4.05
CA TYR A 90 18.79 -16.87 4.46
C TYR A 90 19.76 -17.22 5.59
N SER A 91 20.00 -18.51 5.90
CA SER A 91 20.85 -18.93 7.01
C SER A 91 22.30 -18.42 6.90
N ALA A 92 22.79 -18.17 5.67
CA ALA A 92 24.09 -17.58 5.42
C ALA A 92 24.15 -16.05 5.70
N ASN A 93 23.02 -15.39 5.89
CA ASN A 93 22.99 -13.94 6.10
C ASN A 93 23.11 -13.59 7.60
N ARG A 94 23.70 -12.41 7.89
CA ARG A 94 23.73 -11.88 9.26
C ARG A 94 22.35 -11.45 9.73
N PHE A 95 22.10 -11.57 11.04
CA PHE A 95 20.83 -11.20 11.69
C PHE A 95 19.61 -11.87 11.02
N GLN A 96 19.72 -13.15 10.75
CA GLN A 96 18.64 -13.97 10.24
C GLN A 96 17.83 -14.61 11.40
N LEU A 97 16.57 -14.91 11.13
CA LEU A 97 15.68 -15.63 12.04
C LEU A 97 15.24 -16.94 11.37
N LEU A 98 15.74 -18.08 11.89
CA LEU A 98 15.46 -19.43 11.39
C LEU A 98 15.73 -19.61 9.89
N GLY A 99 16.62 -18.81 9.27
CA GLY A 99 16.87 -18.84 7.84
C GLY A 99 15.73 -18.31 6.97
N GLN A 100 14.62 -17.83 7.57
CA GLN A 100 13.41 -17.46 6.81
C GLN A 100 13.35 -15.97 6.49
N VAL A 101 13.86 -15.12 7.37
CA VAL A 101 14.01 -13.66 7.17
C VAL A 101 15.34 -13.18 7.69
N CYS A 102 15.85 -12.08 7.18
CA CYS A 102 17.06 -11.43 7.70
C CYS A 102 16.95 -9.90 7.63
N ALA A 103 17.78 -9.22 8.43
CA ALA A 103 17.74 -7.76 8.55
C ALA A 103 17.92 -7.03 7.21
N LEU A 104 18.80 -7.54 6.34
CA LEU A 104 19.06 -6.95 5.03
C LEU A 104 17.79 -6.89 4.17
N TYR A 105 17.08 -8.01 4.04
CA TYR A 105 15.85 -8.06 3.23
C TYR A 105 14.69 -7.31 3.89
N SER A 106 14.61 -7.31 5.23
CA SER A 106 13.64 -6.47 5.95
C SER A 106 13.87 -4.98 5.70
N PHE A 107 15.12 -4.54 5.60
CA PHE A 107 15.47 -3.18 5.21
C PHE A 107 15.13 -2.89 3.73
N LEU A 108 15.37 -3.83 2.83
CA LEU A 108 14.95 -3.70 1.43
C LEU A 108 13.44 -3.56 1.31
N TRP A 109 12.65 -4.26 2.12
CA TRP A 109 11.20 -4.09 2.17
C TRP A 109 10.78 -2.69 2.60
N LEU A 110 11.56 -2.05 3.51
CA LEU A 110 11.32 -0.65 3.88
C LEU A 110 11.42 0.28 2.66
N LEU A 111 12.46 0.11 1.84
CA LEU A 111 12.66 0.90 0.62
C LEU A 111 11.61 0.56 -0.45
N LEU A 112 11.36 -0.72 -0.68
CA LEU A 112 10.38 -1.19 -1.68
C LEU A 112 8.94 -0.84 -1.32
N SER A 113 8.64 -0.55 -0.05
CA SER A 113 7.31 -0.09 0.37
C SER A 113 6.90 1.23 -0.28
N LEU A 114 7.86 2.09 -0.64
CA LEU A 114 7.59 3.39 -1.29
C LEU A 114 7.00 3.21 -2.69
N PRO A 115 7.70 2.54 -3.64
CA PRO A 115 7.15 2.28 -4.97
C PRO A 115 5.91 1.37 -4.91
N ALA A 116 5.84 0.41 -3.99
CA ALA A 116 4.65 -0.41 -3.80
C ALA A 116 3.42 0.41 -3.37
N CYS A 117 3.59 1.38 -2.47
CA CYS A 117 2.53 2.33 -2.12
C CYS A 117 2.12 3.23 -3.30
N ALA A 118 3.07 3.65 -4.13
CA ALA A 118 2.78 4.43 -5.33
C ALA A 118 1.98 3.60 -6.36
N LEU A 119 2.38 2.35 -6.59
CA LEU A 119 1.67 1.41 -7.45
C LEU A 119 0.25 1.12 -6.92
N ALA A 120 0.10 0.87 -5.62
CA ALA A 120 -1.21 0.68 -4.99
C ALA A 120 -2.12 1.90 -5.15
N LYS A 121 -1.55 3.13 -5.09
CA LYS A 121 -2.28 4.38 -5.35
C LYS A 121 -2.72 4.48 -6.81
N ALA A 122 -1.86 4.13 -7.75
CA ALA A 122 -2.17 4.14 -9.17
C ALA A 122 -3.29 3.14 -9.49
N LEU A 123 -3.22 1.95 -8.91
CA LEU A 123 -4.21 0.90 -9.08
C LEU A 123 -5.58 1.28 -8.49
N ASP A 124 -5.62 1.91 -7.31
CA ASP A 124 -6.86 2.44 -6.74
C ASP A 124 -7.50 3.48 -7.68
N ARG A 125 -6.72 4.42 -8.22
CA ARG A 125 -7.21 5.42 -9.19
C ARG A 125 -7.73 4.78 -10.48
N PHE A 126 -7.05 3.74 -10.96
CA PHE A 126 -7.51 2.99 -12.13
C PHE A 126 -8.86 2.32 -11.88
N CYS A 127 -9.01 1.64 -10.75
CA CYS A 127 -10.28 1.04 -10.34
C CYS A 127 -11.39 2.09 -10.25
N GLU A 128 -11.12 3.24 -9.62
CA GLU A 128 -12.08 4.33 -9.48
C GLU A 128 -12.58 4.84 -10.84
N ARG A 129 -11.66 5.08 -11.79
CA ARG A 129 -11.99 5.53 -13.14
C ARG A 129 -12.85 4.52 -13.90
N ARG A 130 -12.49 3.23 -13.82
CA ARG A 130 -13.27 2.14 -14.45
C ARG A 130 -14.68 2.06 -13.89
N PHE A 131 -14.82 2.16 -12.57
CA PHE A 131 -16.13 2.10 -11.91
C PHE A 131 -17.00 3.32 -12.21
N GLN A 132 -16.42 4.52 -12.35
CA GLN A 132 -17.13 5.72 -12.80
C GLN A 132 -17.62 5.60 -14.25
N ALA A 133 -16.81 5.07 -15.14
CA ALA A 133 -17.15 4.85 -16.54
C ALA A 133 -18.33 3.88 -16.73
N PHE A 134 -18.50 2.92 -15.79
CA PHE A 134 -19.65 1.99 -15.80
C PHE A 134 -20.89 2.52 -15.06
N GLY A 135 -20.96 3.83 -14.74
CA GLY A 135 -22.11 4.44 -14.04
C GLY A 135 -22.26 4.02 -12.58
N LEU A 136 -21.31 3.27 -12.06
CA LEU A 136 -21.28 2.83 -10.66
C LEU A 136 -20.59 3.91 -9.82
N ARG A 137 -21.37 4.89 -9.36
CA ARG A 137 -20.94 5.97 -8.45
C ARG A 137 -20.49 5.37 -7.12
N THR A 138 -19.25 4.91 -7.04
CA THR A 138 -18.63 4.55 -5.77
C THR A 138 -18.14 5.82 -5.09
N ARG A 139 -18.95 6.37 -4.20
CA ARG A 139 -18.49 7.39 -3.25
C ARG A 139 -17.48 6.74 -2.32
N PHE A 140 -16.21 6.97 -2.52
CA PHE A 140 -15.17 6.71 -1.51
C PHE A 140 -15.23 7.83 -0.46
N PRO A 141 -15.72 7.57 0.77
CA PRO A 141 -15.95 8.63 1.76
C PRO A 141 -14.68 9.31 2.25
N LEU A 142 -13.51 8.68 2.09
CA LEU A 142 -12.23 9.23 2.58
C LEU A 142 -11.66 10.38 1.71
N PHE A 143 -11.97 10.41 0.41
CA PHE A 143 -11.43 11.46 -0.46
C PHE A 143 -12.29 12.74 -0.47
N SER A 144 -13.61 12.61 -0.23
CA SER A 144 -14.49 13.76 -0.10
C SER A 144 -14.28 14.51 1.21
N ALA A 145 -13.93 13.81 2.30
CA ALA A 145 -13.64 14.43 3.59
C ALA A 145 -12.35 15.26 3.57
N MET A 146 -11.32 14.85 2.83
CA MET A 146 -10.09 15.63 2.67
C MET A 146 -10.28 16.85 1.76
N ARG A 147 -11.09 16.76 0.71
CA ARG A 147 -11.40 17.88 -0.19
C ARG A 147 -12.26 18.92 0.51
N SER A 148 -13.29 18.51 1.24
CA SER A 148 -14.15 19.38 2.03
C SER A 148 -13.39 20.14 3.15
N ARG A 149 -12.35 19.52 3.74
CA ARG A 149 -11.52 20.19 4.75
C ARG A 149 -10.62 21.28 4.17
N ASN A 150 -10.13 21.09 2.93
CA ASN A 150 -9.31 22.10 2.25
C ASN A 150 -10.15 23.27 1.71
N ASP A 151 -11.34 22.98 1.17
CA ASP A 151 -12.23 24.02 0.65
C ASP A 151 -12.85 24.86 1.78
N GLY A 152 -13.12 24.27 2.95
CA GLY A 152 -13.63 24.97 4.13
C GLY A 152 -12.61 25.92 4.77
N THR A 153 -11.31 25.61 4.72
CA THR A 153 -10.24 26.48 5.23
C THR A 153 -9.94 27.64 4.29
N SER A 154 -10.06 27.41 2.97
CA SER A 154 -9.89 28.47 1.95
C SER A 154 -11.03 29.50 2.01
N SER A 155 -12.29 29.06 2.14
CA SER A 155 -13.45 29.94 2.24
C SER A 155 -13.46 30.79 3.53
N ARG A 156 -13.05 30.20 4.66
CA ARG A 156 -12.94 30.96 5.94
C ARG A 156 -11.85 32.02 5.93
N ARG A 157 -10.73 31.78 5.22
CA ARG A 157 -9.67 32.80 5.06
C ARG A 157 -10.10 33.94 4.13
N ALA A 158 -10.84 33.65 3.08
CA ALA A 158 -11.37 34.67 2.16
C ALA A 158 -12.37 35.59 2.85
N SER A 159 -13.32 35.06 3.63
CA SER A 159 -14.33 35.83 4.36
C SER A 159 -13.73 36.66 5.51
N ALA A 160 -12.68 36.15 6.19
CA ALA A 160 -11.98 36.93 7.23
C ALA A 160 -11.20 38.13 6.65
N GLY A 161 -10.58 37.96 5.47
CA GLY A 161 -9.85 39.04 4.78
C GLY A 161 -10.79 40.18 4.27
N VAL A 162 -11.99 39.83 3.80
CA VAL A 162 -12.97 40.81 3.33
C VAL A 162 -13.53 41.67 4.50
N ASN A 163 -13.80 41.04 5.64
CA ASN A 163 -14.29 41.77 6.83
C ASN A 163 -13.26 42.71 7.43
N LEU A 164 -11.96 42.43 7.35
CA LEU A 164 -10.90 43.34 7.81
C LEU A 164 -10.76 44.55 6.89
N ARG A 165 -10.95 44.41 5.56
CA ARG A 165 -10.90 45.53 4.62
C ARG A 165 -12.09 46.49 4.79
N VAL A 166 -13.28 45.99 5.02
CA VAL A 166 -14.49 46.83 5.22
C VAL A 166 -14.40 47.65 6.53
N ARG A 167 -13.79 47.12 7.59
CA ARG A 167 -13.58 47.88 8.84
C ARG A 167 -12.54 48.97 8.72
N ALA A 168 -11.49 48.81 7.91
CA ALA A 168 -10.44 49.82 7.72
C ALA A 168 -10.95 51.03 6.90
N THR A 169 -11.96 50.85 6.03
CA THR A 169 -12.51 51.97 5.21
C THR A 169 -13.56 52.79 5.93
N LYS A 170 -14.04 52.35 7.10
CA LYS A 170 -15.05 53.07 7.89
C LYS A 170 -14.46 53.96 9.02
N MET A 171 -13.13 53.99 9.15
CA MET A 171 -12.38 54.82 10.14
C MET A 171 -11.51 55.92 9.50
N ARG A 172 -11.86 56.38 8.28
CA ARG A 172 -11.29 57.58 7.69
C ARG A 172 -12.38 58.59 7.37
#